data_e34360aebc40074a10a7f0ff2d5a689d
#
_entry.id   e34360aebc40074a10a7f0ff2d5a689d
#
_cell.length_a   1.000
_cell.length_b   1.000
_cell.length_c   1.000
_cell.angle_alpha   90.00
_cell.angle_beta   90.00
_cell.angle_gamma   90.00
#
_symmetry.space_group_name_H-M   'P 1'
#
loop_
_entity.id
_entity.type
_entity.pdbx_description
1 polymer ?
#
loop_
_entity_poly.entity_id
_entity_poly.type
_entity_poly.pdbx_seq_one_letter_code
_entity_poly.pdbx_strand_id
1 'polypeptide(L)'
;MFDRAAMLFLYTETPLHAGSGTSLGIVDLPIQRERTTGYPMIQASGLKGCLRDAVDSDPQKVEIVFGPDTQRASDHAGALSVGDARVLLFPVRSLAGVFAWVTSQNVLARFKREAEMAGLQVNWEPIGPAPTDDGTAFVANGSGVVANGRVVLEEFAFTAQPENAVKDIAEWLK
;
A
#
# COMPACT_ATOMS: atom_id res chain seq x y z
N MET A 1 -19.43 -10.48 12.15
CA MET A 1 -18.34 -9.74 12.80
C MET A 1 -17.12 -10.65 12.77
N PHE A 2 -15.95 -10.16 12.39
CA PHE A 2 -14.75 -10.99 12.35
C PHE A 2 -14.19 -11.13 13.77
N ASP A 3 -13.79 -12.35 14.14
CA ASP A 3 -13.25 -12.63 15.49
C ASP A 3 -11.80 -12.19 15.63
N ARG A 4 -11.08 -12.15 14.51
CA ARG A 4 -9.67 -11.75 14.43
C ARG A 4 -9.41 -10.95 13.16
N ALA A 5 -8.49 -9.99 13.26
CA ALA A 5 -7.97 -9.25 12.14
C ALA A 5 -6.43 -9.31 12.14
N ALA A 6 -5.84 -9.23 10.97
CA ALA A 6 -4.39 -9.14 10.80
C ALA A 6 -4.11 -8.27 9.59
N MET A 7 -2.93 -7.66 9.57
CA MET A 7 -2.46 -6.88 8.43
C MET A 7 -1.37 -7.66 7.70
N LEU A 8 -1.52 -7.78 6.38
CA LEU A 8 -0.54 -8.37 5.50
C LEU A 8 0.24 -7.25 4.80
N PHE A 9 1.55 -7.22 5.00
CA PHE A 9 2.45 -6.31 4.29
C PHE A 9 3.01 -7.01 3.07
N LEU A 10 2.89 -6.37 1.90
CA LEU A 10 3.42 -6.85 0.64
C LEU A 10 4.55 -5.92 0.19
N TYR A 11 5.74 -6.46 0.05
CA TYR A 11 6.90 -5.76 -0.50
C TYR A 11 7.21 -6.34 -1.89
N THR A 12 7.17 -5.49 -2.91
CA THR A 12 7.46 -5.91 -4.30
C THR A 12 8.93 -5.71 -4.60
N GLU A 13 9.67 -6.79 -4.78
CA GLU A 13 11.10 -6.77 -5.16
C GLU A 13 11.29 -6.52 -6.66
N THR A 14 10.25 -6.82 -7.45
CA THR A 14 10.22 -6.61 -8.90
C THR A 14 8.94 -5.88 -9.29
N PRO A 15 8.86 -5.25 -10.48
CA PRO A 15 7.65 -4.59 -10.94
C PRO A 15 6.44 -5.53 -10.88
N LEU A 16 5.38 -5.10 -10.22
CA LEU A 16 4.11 -5.81 -10.11
C LEU A 16 3.07 -5.16 -11.02
N HIS A 17 2.42 -5.96 -11.86
CA HIS A 17 1.33 -5.54 -12.71
C HIS A 17 0.03 -6.27 -12.34
N ALA A 18 -0.79 -5.66 -11.50
CA ALA A 18 -2.14 -6.14 -11.22
C ALA A 18 -3.09 -5.63 -12.31
N GLY A 19 -3.32 -6.42 -13.35
CA GLY A 19 -4.15 -6.05 -14.48
C GLY A 19 -5.63 -5.99 -14.15
N SER A 20 -6.37 -5.09 -14.81
CA SER A 20 -7.84 -4.97 -14.71
C SER A 20 -8.58 -5.65 -15.87
N GLY A 21 -7.89 -6.50 -16.63
CA GLY A 21 -8.40 -7.14 -17.85
C GLY A 21 -8.06 -6.35 -19.12
N THR A 22 -8.61 -6.79 -20.26
CA THR A 22 -8.45 -6.10 -21.52
C THR A 22 -9.38 -4.88 -21.57
N SER A 23 -8.86 -3.75 -22.01
CA SER A 23 -9.64 -2.51 -22.22
C SER A 23 -9.62 -2.13 -23.69
N LEU A 24 -10.74 -1.60 -24.20
CA LEU A 24 -10.82 -0.96 -25.50
C LEU A 24 -10.30 0.50 -25.47
N GLY A 25 -9.69 0.91 -24.36
CA GLY A 25 -9.15 2.25 -24.16
C GLY A 25 -7.77 2.46 -24.82
N ILE A 26 -7.21 3.66 -24.60
CA ILE A 26 -5.90 4.08 -25.13
C ILE A 26 -4.75 3.28 -24.47
N VAL A 27 -4.95 2.80 -23.25
CA VAL A 27 -3.96 2.02 -22.51
C VAL A 27 -4.30 0.54 -22.64
N ASP A 28 -3.36 -0.23 -23.21
CA ASP A 28 -3.45 -1.69 -23.25
C ASP A 28 -3.13 -2.27 -21.86
N LEU A 29 -3.92 -3.25 -21.43
CA LEU A 29 -3.76 -3.92 -20.14
C LEU A 29 -3.61 -2.93 -18.94
N PRO A 30 -4.60 -2.09 -18.66
CA PRO A 30 -4.49 -1.12 -17.57
C PRO A 30 -4.38 -1.82 -16.22
N ILE A 31 -3.66 -1.20 -15.27
CA ILE A 31 -3.56 -1.69 -13.89
C ILE A 31 -4.81 -1.36 -13.09
N GLN A 32 -5.07 -2.17 -12.06
CA GLN A 32 -6.13 -1.91 -11.10
C GLN A 32 -5.82 -0.63 -10.30
N ARG A 33 -6.84 0.22 -10.15
CA ARG A 33 -6.73 1.48 -9.42
C ARG A 33 -7.91 1.69 -8.48
N GLU A 34 -7.66 2.34 -7.37
CA GLU A 34 -8.73 2.85 -6.51
C GLU A 34 -9.58 3.87 -7.28
N ARG A 35 -10.89 3.74 -7.21
CA ARG A 35 -11.81 4.60 -7.97
C ARG A 35 -11.75 6.07 -7.52
N THR A 36 -11.51 6.31 -6.25
CA THR A 36 -11.55 7.66 -5.66
C THR A 36 -10.24 8.41 -5.77
N THR A 37 -9.11 7.72 -5.61
CA THR A 37 -7.78 8.34 -5.57
C THR A 37 -7.00 8.13 -6.88
N GLY A 38 -7.37 7.12 -7.67
CA GLY A 38 -6.60 6.67 -8.82
C GLY A 38 -5.31 5.92 -8.45
N TYR A 39 -5.04 5.68 -7.16
CA TYR A 39 -3.83 4.98 -6.74
C TYR A 39 -3.87 3.51 -7.16
N PRO A 40 -2.70 2.94 -7.51
CA PRO A 40 -2.60 1.51 -7.80
C PRO A 40 -3.09 0.67 -6.62
N MET A 41 -3.73 -0.44 -6.92
CA MET A 41 -4.19 -1.39 -5.91
C MET A 41 -4.17 -2.82 -6.47
N ILE A 42 -4.29 -3.81 -5.59
CA ILE A 42 -4.60 -5.19 -5.95
C ILE A 42 -5.95 -5.53 -5.33
N GLN A 43 -6.90 -5.93 -6.16
CA GLN A 43 -8.22 -6.31 -5.67
C GLN A 43 -8.16 -7.55 -4.77
N ALA A 44 -8.93 -7.52 -3.71
CA ALA A 44 -9.06 -8.58 -2.72
C ALA A 44 -9.31 -9.97 -3.32
N SER A 45 -10.11 -10.05 -4.38
CA SER A 45 -10.42 -11.31 -5.06
C SER A 45 -9.18 -11.95 -5.70
N GLY A 46 -8.34 -11.14 -6.38
CA GLY A 46 -7.08 -11.61 -6.95
C GLY A 46 -6.10 -12.05 -5.86
N LEU A 47 -5.95 -11.23 -4.82
CA LEU A 47 -5.07 -11.55 -3.70
C LEU A 47 -5.52 -12.82 -2.97
N LYS A 48 -6.82 -12.96 -2.70
CA LYS A 48 -7.37 -14.17 -2.08
C LYS A 48 -7.11 -15.41 -2.94
N GLY A 49 -7.24 -15.30 -4.28
CA GLY A 49 -6.93 -16.38 -5.22
C GLY A 49 -5.47 -16.80 -5.15
N CYS A 50 -4.53 -15.85 -5.18
CA CYS A 50 -3.10 -16.13 -5.05
C CYS A 50 -2.75 -16.76 -3.69
N LEU A 51 -3.35 -16.29 -2.61
CA LEU A 51 -3.14 -16.86 -1.27
C LEU A 51 -3.67 -18.30 -1.21
N ARG A 52 -4.84 -18.57 -1.81
CA ARG A 52 -5.39 -19.92 -1.89
C ARG A 52 -4.47 -20.87 -2.66
N ASP A 53 -3.94 -20.43 -3.80
CA ASP A 53 -3.06 -21.23 -4.66
C ASP A 53 -1.70 -21.52 -4.00
N ALA A 54 -1.20 -20.59 -3.20
CA ALA A 54 0.07 -20.72 -2.48
C ALA A 54 0.00 -21.65 -1.25
N VAL A 55 -1.20 -22.04 -0.79
CA VAL A 55 -1.34 -22.88 0.40
C VAL A 55 -1.28 -24.36 0.02
N ASP A 56 -0.20 -25.04 0.41
CA ASP A 56 -0.09 -26.49 0.35
C ASP A 56 -0.68 -27.12 1.62
N SER A 57 -1.95 -27.47 1.58
CA SER A 57 -2.68 -28.03 2.72
C SER A 57 -3.81 -28.97 2.25
N ASP A 58 -4.42 -29.64 3.22
CA ASP A 58 -5.60 -30.49 3.01
C ASP A 58 -6.71 -29.70 2.28
N PRO A 59 -7.25 -30.21 1.15
CA PRO A 59 -8.31 -29.55 0.39
C PRO A 59 -9.52 -29.12 1.21
N GLN A 60 -9.92 -29.91 2.22
CA GLN A 60 -11.03 -29.57 3.10
C GLN A 60 -10.72 -28.33 3.95
N LYS A 61 -9.49 -28.21 4.46
CA LYS A 61 -9.05 -27.03 5.22
C LYS A 61 -8.98 -25.79 4.33
N VAL A 62 -8.49 -25.95 3.09
CA VAL A 62 -8.45 -24.86 2.11
C VAL A 62 -9.87 -24.37 1.80
N GLU A 63 -10.83 -25.29 1.63
CA GLU A 63 -12.22 -24.93 1.39
C GLU A 63 -12.88 -24.22 2.58
N ILE A 64 -12.61 -24.65 3.81
CA ILE A 64 -13.09 -23.96 5.02
C ILE A 64 -12.55 -22.52 5.10
N VAL A 65 -11.26 -22.34 4.81
CA VAL A 65 -10.60 -21.03 4.93
C VAL A 65 -10.97 -20.10 3.78
N PHE A 66 -10.87 -20.58 2.55
CA PHE A 66 -11.02 -19.73 1.36
C PHE A 66 -12.40 -19.81 0.71
N GLY A 67 -13.24 -20.76 1.11
CA GLY A 67 -14.52 -21.07 0.48
C GLY A 67 -14.40 -22.15 -0.58
N PRO A 68 -15.52 -22.65 -1.11
CA PRO A 68 -15.55 -23.66 -2.15
C PRO A 68 -14.97 -23.15 -3.47
N ASP A 69 -14.86 -24.03 -4.46
CA ASP A 69 -14.44 -23.67 -5.82
C ASP A 69 -15.51 -22.80 -6.53
N THR A 70 -15.14 -22.28 -7.70
CA THR A 70 -16.00 -21.37 -8.47
C THR A 70 -17.35 -22.00 -8.85
N GLN A 71 -17.42 -23.32 -9.05
CA GLN A 71 -18.66 -24.01 -9.43
C GLN A 71 -19.63 -24.11 -8.26
N ARG A 72 -19.12 -24.10 -7.03
CA ARG A 72 -19.87 -24.22 -5.79
C ARG A 72 -19.81 -22.94 -4.93
N ALA A 73 -19.45 -21.81 -5.53
CA ALA A 73 -19.23 -20.54 -4.83
C ALA A 73 -20.44 -20.04 -4.03
N SER A 74 -21.65 -20.52 -4.32
CA SER A 74 -22.88 -20.20 -3.61
C SER A 74 -23.12 -21.04 -2.34
N ASP A 75 -22.38 -22.14 -2.12
CA ASP A 75 -22.66 -23.07 -1.03
C ASP A 75 -22.38 -22.46 0.33
N HIS A 76 -21.23 -21.82 0.48
CA HIS A 76 -20.86 -21.10 1.70
C HIS A 76 -19.71 -20.12 1.47
N ALA A 77 -19.59 -19.15 2.38
CA ALA A 77 -18.41 -18.26 2.42
C ALA A 77 -17.24 -18.92 3.15
N GLY A 78 -16.01 -18.65 2.71
CA GLY A 78 -14.82 -19.04 3.48
C GLY A 78 -14.66 -18.22 4.76
N ALA A 79 -13.96 -18.78 5.75
CA ALA A 79 -13.68 -18.13 7.02
C ALA A 79 -12.76 -16.89 6.90
N LEU A 80 -11.96 -16.82 5.83
CA LEU A 80 -11.05 -15.71 5.57
C LEU A 80 -11.69 -14.65 4.67
N SER A 81 -11.78 -13.42 5.15
CA SER A 81 -12.05 -12.25 4.34
C SER A 81 -10.75 -11.50 4.07
N VAL A 82 -10.44 -11.27 2.81
CA VAL A 82 -9.24 -10.53 2.37
C VAL A 82 -9.69 -9.14 1.92
N GLY A 83 -8.99 -8.10 2.37
CA GLY A 83 -9.16 -6.74 1.88
C GLY A 83 -8.31 -6.47 0.65
N ASP A 84 -8.58 -5.36 -0.04
CA ASP A 84 -7.73 -4.88 -1.13
C ASP A 84 -6.34 -4.52 -0.60
N ALA A 85 -5.28 -4.91 -1.34
CA ALA A 85 -3.95 -4.40 -1.06
C ALA A 85 -3.81 -3.00 -1.68
N ARG A 86 -3.40 -2.04 -0.87
CA ARG A 86 -3.31 -0.63 -1.21
C ARG A 86 -1.90 -0.11 -1.03
N VAL A 87 -1.50 0.84 -1.86
CA VAL A 87 -0.18 1.45 -1.76
C VAL A 87 -0.04 2.16 -0.42
N LEU A 88 1.02 1.82 0.31
CA LEU A 88 1.47 2.52 1.51
C LEU A 88 2.68 3.40 1.18
N LEU A 89 3.68 2.82 0.53
CA LEU A 89 4.89 3.51 0.06
C LEU A 89 5.09 3.22 -1.42
N PHE A 90 5.50 4.23 -2.16
CA PHE A 90 5.80 4.12 -3.58
C PHE A 90 7.23 4.59 -3.87
N PRO A 91 8.07 3.80 -4.56
CA PRO A 91 9.42 4.22 -4.91
C PRO A 91 9.39 5.19 -6.08
N VAL A 92 9.99 6.37 -5.91
CA VAL A 92 10.12 7.39 -6.96
C VAL A 92 11.60 7.70 -7.14
N ARG A 93 12.04 7.80 -8.39
CA ARG A 93 13.44 8.14 -8.70
C ARG A 93 13.80 9.49 -8.09
N SER A 94 14.93 9.54 -7.40
CA SER A 94 15.43 10.74 -6.74
C SER A 94 16.82 11.11 -7.27
N LEU A 95 17.07 12.41 -7.43
CA LEU A 95 18.38 12.92 -7.84
C LEU A 95 19.48 12.56 -6.82
N ALA A 96 19.14 12.59 -5.53
CA ALA A 96 20.02 12.14 -4.45
C ALA A 96 19.47 10.84 -3.86
N GLY A 97 20.34 9.87 -3.56
CA GLY A 97 19.96 8.60 -2.94
C GLY A 97 19.29 7.58 -3.88
N VAL A 98 19.36 7.77 -5.19
CA VAL A 98 18.81 6.91 -6.26
C VAL A 98 17.29 6.92 -6.32
N PHE A 99 16.58 6.58 -5.25
CA PHE A 99 15.13 6.68 -5.14
C PHE A 99 14.70 7.10 -3.74
N ALA A 100 13.49 7.62 -3.64
CA ALA A 100 12.83 7.94 -2.39
C ALA A 100 11.55 7.10 -2.23
N TRP A 101 11.29 6.63 -1.03
CA TRP A 101 9.97 6.13 -0.66
C TRP A 101 9.05 7.31 -0.42
N VAL A 102 7.97 7.41 -1.18
CA VAL A 102 6.98 8.48 -1.05
C VAL A 102 5.65 7.93 -0.57
N THR A 103 4.94 8.75 0.19
CA THR A 103 3.59 8.50 0.66
C THR A 103 2.82 9.82 0.78
N SER A 104 1.59 9.77 1.22
CA SER A 104 0.79 10.97 1.51
C SER A 104 0.12 10.88 2.87
N GLN A 105 -0.28 12.02 3.42
CA GLN A 105 -1.00 12.08 4.70
C GLN A 105 -2.29 11.25 4.68
N ASN A 106 -3.03 11.27 3.57
CA ASN A 106 -4.26 10.47 3.43
C ASN A 106 -3.99 8.96 3.46
N VAL A 107 -2.90 8.52 2.83
CA VAL A 107 -2.45 7.13 2.86
C VAL A 107 -2.06 6.72 4.27
N LEU A 108 -1.26 7.55 4.96
CA LEU A 108 -0.82 7.29 6.33
C LEU A 108 -1.97 7.28 7.33
N ALA A 109 -2.91 8.22 7.22
CA ALA A 109 -4.09 8.28 8.09
C ALA A 109 -5.00 7.03 7.92
N ARG A 110 -5.19 6.59 6.68
CA ARG A 110 -5.90 5.35 6.37
C ARG A 110 -5.17 4.15 6.97
N PHE A 111 -3.87 4.04 6.71
CA PHE A 111 -3.03 2.95 7.22
C PHE A 111 -3.09 2.86 8.74
N LYS A 112 -2.91 3.98 9.46
CA LYS A 112 -2.99 4.01 10.93
C LYS A 112 -4.31 3.43 11.43
N ARG A 113 -5.43 3.89 10.88
CA ARG A 113 -6.77 3.39 11.25
C ARG A 113 -6.92 1.90 10.99
N GLU A 114 -6.47 1.41 9.84
CA GLU A 114 -6.58 -0.01 9.47
C GLU A 114 -5.64 -0.88 10.35
N ALA A 115 -4.45 -0.39 10.68
CA ALA A 115 -3.50 -1.05 11.57
C ALA A 115 -4.06 -1.19 12.99
N GLU A 116 -4.65 -0.12 13.53
CA GLU A 116 -5.31 -0.12 14.85
C GLU A 116 -6.50 -1.09 14.87
N MET A 117 -7.31 -1.14 13.80
CA MET A 117 -8.39 -2.12 13.65
C MET A 117 -7.89 -3.57 13.61
N ALA A 118 -6.68 -3.79 13.09
CA ALA A 118 -5.99 -5.08 13.10
C ALA A 118 -5.28 -5.39 14.43
N GLY A 119 -5.35 -4.49 15.41
CA GLY A 119 -4.72 -4.65 16.72
C GLY A 119 -3.23 -4.31 16.77
N LEU A 120 -2.69 -3.67 15.74
CA LEU A 120 -1.31 -3.21 15.75
C LEU A 120 -1.17 -1.91 16.56
N GLN A 121 -0.08 -1.83 17.33
CA GLN A 121 0.26 -0.61 18.06
C GLN A 121 0.96 0.36 17.12
N VAL A 122 0.31 1.46 16.79
CA VAL A 122 0.87 2.53 15.96
C VAL A 122 1.20 3.71 16.88
N ASN A 123 2.46 3.88 17.21
CA ASN A 123 2.97 4.83 18.21
C ASN A 123 3.46 6.16 17.64
N TRP A 124 3.27 6.40 16.33
CA TRP A 124 3.54 7.70 15.73
C TRP A 124 2.26 8.51 15.56
N GLU A 125 2.40 9.83 15.68
CA GLU A 125 1.30 10.75 15.43
C GLU A 125 1.16 11.05 13.94
N PRO A 126 -0.06 11.34 13.46
CA PRO A 126 -0.26 11.83 12.10
C PRO A 126 0.62 13.07 11.85
N ILE A 127 1.21 13.12 10.66
CA ILE A 127 1.89 14.34 10.20
C ILE A 127 0.87 15.47 10.21
N GLY A 128 1.29 16.64 10.71
CA GLY A 128 0.47 17.84 10.76
C GLY A 128 -0.14 18.25 9.41
N PRO A 129 -0.78 19.41 9.29
CA PRO A 129 -1.42 19.81 8.05
C PRO A 129 -0.42 19.76 6.88
N ALA A 130 -0.94 19.43 5.70
CA ALA A 130 -0.12 19.41 4.49
C ALA A 130 0.63 20.74 4.30
N PRO A 131 1.80 20.73 3.65
CA PRO A 131 2.44 21.98 3.25
C PRO A 131 1.45 22.90 2.57
N THR A 132 1.57 24.20 2.82
CA THR A 132 0.64 25.21 2.28
C THR A 132 0.87 25.48 0.78
N ASP A 133 1.95 24.96 0.23
CA ASP A 133 2.28 25.07 -1.18
C ASP A 133 2.65 23.68 -1.76
N ASP A 134 2.37 23.49 -3.03
CA ASP A 134 2.64 22.25 -3.76
C ASP A 134 4.16 22.03 -4.03
N GLY A 135 4.97 23.02 -3.74
CA GLY A 135 6.42 22.98 -3.93
C GLY A 135 7.19 22.49 -2.70
N THR A 136 6.52 22.09 -1.63
CA THR A 136 7.16 21.63 -0.39
C THR A 136 6.89 20.14 -0.12
N ALA A 137 7.90 19.42 0.36
CA ALA A 137 7.79 18.04 0.79
C ALA A 137 8.32 17.87 2.22
N PHE A 138 7.57 17.16 3.06
CA PHE A 138 8.03 16.71 4.37
C PHE A 138 9.04 15.59 4.24
N VAL A 139 10.15 15.68 4.96
CA VAL A 139 11.24 14.72 4.92
C VAL A 139 11.72 14.37 6.34
N ALA A 140 12.29 13.19 6.51
CA ALA A 140 12.98 12.86 7.75
C ALA A 140 14.23 13.73 7.92
N ASN A 141 14.52 14.13 9.15
CA ASN A 141 15.76 14.84 9.47
C ASN A 141 16.99 13.99 9.04
N GLY A 142 17.90 14.58 8.29
CA GLY A 142 19.10 13.92 7.79
C GLY A 142 18.85 12.91 6.66
N SER A 143 17.70 13.02 5.98
CA SER A 143 17.39 12.14 4.87
C SER A 143 18.40 12.27 3.72
N GLY A 144 18.90 11.14 3.22
CA GLY A 144 19.87 11.08 2.12
C GLY A 144 19.31 11.48 0.75
N VAL A 145 18.00 11.71 0.63
CA VAL A 145 17.36 12.20 -0.62
C VAL A 145 17.34 13.73 -0.71
N VAL A 146 17.80 14.42 0.34
CA VAL A 146 17.88 15.88 0.38
C VAL A 146 19.25 16.36 -0.08
N ALA A 147 19.27 17.23 -1.08
CA ALA A 147 20.47 17.94 -1.54
C ALA A 147 20.18 19.44 -1.59
N ASN A 148 21.04 20.25 -0.95
CA ASN A 148 20.91 21.73 -0.91
C ASN A 148 19.52 22.21 -0.48
N GLY A 149 18.92 21.57 0.54
CA GLY A 149 17.59 21.91 1.05
C GLY A 149 16.43 21.51 0.13
N ARG A 150 16.67 20.70 -0.89
CA ARG A 150 15.65 20.27 -1.85
C ARG A 150 15.63 18.76 -2.01
N VAL A 151 14.43 18.26 -2.34
CA VAL A 151 14.20 16.90 -2.86
C VAL A 151 13.80 17.01 -4.32
N VAL A 152 14.49 16.30 -5.19
CA VAL A 152 14.15 16.24 -6.62
C VAL A 152 13.67 14.82 -6.93
N LEU A 153 12.40 14.69 -7.28
CA LEU A 153 11.72 13.44 -7.61
C LEU A 153 11.28 13.49 -9.07
N GLU A 154 11.83 12.58 -9.87
CA GLU A 154 11.69 12.64 -11.34
C GLU A 154 12.10 14.03 -11.86
N GLU A 155 11.17 14.76 -12.48
CA GLU A 155 11.36 16.14 -12.98
C GLU A 155 10.91 17.24 -11.99
N PHE A 156 10.39 16.87 -10.82
CA PHE A 156 9.84 17.82 -9.85
C PHE A 156 10.83 18.10 -8.72
N ALA A 157 11.01 19.38 -8.40
CA ALA A 157 11.87 19.84 -7.32
C ALA A 157 11.04 20.45 -6.19
N PHE A 158 11.15 19.86 -5.00
CA PHE A 158 10.43 20.30 -3.80
C PHE A 158 11.40 20.94 -2.80
N THR A 159 10.94 21.94 -2.07
CA THR A 159 11.62 22.43 -0.87
C THR A 159 11.49 21.36 0.23
N ALA A 160 12.60 20.90 0.77
CA ALA A 160 12.60 19.92 1.84
C ALA A 160 12.28 20.60 3.18
N GLN A 161 11.19 20.17 3.79
CA GLN A 161 10.83 20.59 5.16
C GLN A 161 11.04 19.40 6.10
N PRO A 162 12.06 19.44 6.99
CA PRO A 162 12.30 18.38 7.96
C PRO A 162 11.15 18.27 8.98
N GLU A 163 10.66 17.04 9.17
CA GLU A 163 9.61 16.72 10.13
C GLU A 163 9.97 15.48 10.95
N ASN A 164 9.89 15.57 12.27
CA ASN A 164 10.19 14.45 13.15
C ASN A 164 9.22 13.29 12.96
N ALA A 165 7.94 13.57 12.73
CA ALA A 165 6.94 12.55 12.47
C ALA A 165 7.27 11.67 11.26
N VAL A 166 7.92 12.21 10.22
CA VAL A 166 8.37 11.42 9.06
C VAL A 166 9.46 10.43 9.47
N LYS A 167 10.36 10.82 10.37
CA LYS A 167 11.37 9.93 10.90
C LYS A 167 10.75 8.81 11.73
N ASP A 168 9.84 9.14 12.63
CA ASP A 168 9.17 8.18 13.51
C ASP A 168 8.37 7.13 12.69
N ILE A 169 7.68 7.59 11.65
CA ILE A 169 6.97 6.71 10.70
C ILE A 169 7.95 5.80 9.96
N ALA A 170 9.05 6.35 9.45
CA ALA A 170 10.07 5.58 8.73
C ALA A 170 10.76 4.54 9.62
N GLU A 171 10.97 4.84 10.90
CA GLU A 171 11.52 3.89 11.87
C GLU A 171 10.53 2.78 12.24
N TRP A 172 9.24 3.10 12.32
CA TRP A 172 8.18 2.13 12.59
C TRP A 172 7.96 1.15 11.41
N LEU A 173 8.16 1.62 10.16
CA LEU A 173 7.99 0.83 8.95
C LEU A 173 9.21 -0.04 8.57
N LYS A 174 10.33 0.04 9.29
CA LYS A 174 11.52 -0.79 9.09
C LYS A 174 11.35 -2.19 9.67
#